data_ac0cb91f12d2746d4da6d4b2bd0c9298
#
_entry.id   ac0cb91f12d2746d4da6d4b2bd0c9298
#
_cell.length_a   1.000
_cell.length_b   1.000
_cell.length_c   1.000
_cell.angle_alpha   90.00
_cell.angle_beta   90.00
_cell.angle_gamma   90.00
#
_symmetry.space_group_name_H-M   'P 1'
#
loop_
_entity.id
_entity.type
_entity.pdbx_description
1 polymer ?
#
loop_
_entity_poly.entity_id
_entity_poly.type
_entity_poly.pdbx_seq_one_letter_code
_entity_poly.pdbx_strand_id
1 'polypeptide(L)'
;MGIKIEKGVNKNNIELLCSWSNELGSVFQEQWMGTQVSYPLTYEKIEKLENKFSIFNEEEFIGMIQEVRIEEDNIHIGRFVLNPQKTGLGFGTEALKEFIDFIFKDKNIRSISLTVFDFNKNAKQLYDKLGFVVDEVIETPKLKYIMKKHR
;
A
#
# COMPACT_ATOMS: atom_id res chain seq x y z
N MET A 1 -15.41 -5.01 -11.47
CA MET A 1 -15.18 -4.12 -10.31
C MET A 1 -14.88 -2.72 -10.79
N GLY A 2 -15.47 -1.72 -10.15
CA GLY A 2 -15.23 -0.32 -10.50
C GLY A 2 -14.14 0.33 -9.65
N ILE A 3 -12.92 -0.20 -9.68
CA ILE A 3 -11.83 0.34 -8.88
C ILE A 3 -11.29 1.62 -9.51
N LYS A 4 -11.16 2.67 -8.69
CA LYS A 4 -10.56 3.94 -9.07
C LYS A 4 -9.47 4.31 -8.08
N ILE A 5 -8.40 4.92 -8.59
CA ILE A 5 -7.32 5.47 -7.78
C ILE A 5 -7.36 6.98 -7.94
N GLU A 6 -7.39 7.71 -6.84
CA GLU A 6 -7.39 9.18 -6.85
C GLU A 6 -6.31 9.72 -5.94
N LYS A 7 -5.63 10.76 -6.37
CA LYS A 7 -4.59 11.39 -5.57
C LYS A 7 -5.18 12.06 -4.34
N GLY A 8 -4.54 11.87 -3.18
CA GLY A 8 -4.97 12.44 -1.91
C GLY A 8 -5.98 11.58 -1.19
N VAL A 9 -6.19 11.90 0.08
CA VAL A 9 -7.21 11.27 0.92
C VAL A 9 -7.85 12.39 1.72
N ASN A 10 -9.17 12.53 1.61
CA ASN A 10 -9.87 13.61 2.30
C ASN A 10 -9.98 13.32 3.81
N LYS A 11 -10.38 14.34 4.57
CA LYS A 11 -10.42 14.25 6.04
C LYS A 11 -11.30 13.11 6.53
N ASN A 12 -12.51 12.99 5.99
CA ASN A 12 -13.43 11.93 6.43
C ASN A 12 -12.85 10.55 6.18
N ASN A 13 -12.19 10.36 5.06
CA ASN A 13 -11.59 9.08 4.71
C ASN A 13 -10.34 8.79 5.53
N ILE A 14 -9.56 9.82 5.88
CA ILE A 14 -8.45 9.65 6.83
C ILE A 14 -8.98 9.16 8.18
N GLU A 15 -10.08 9.73 8.65
CA GLU A 15 -10.69 9.30 9.92
C GLU A 15 -11.17 7.85 9.85
N LEU A 16 -11.69 7.42 8.70
CA LEU A 16 -12.04 6.01 8.50
C LEU A 16 -10.81 5.11 8.58
N LEU A 17 -9.71 5.50 7.95
CA LEU A 17 -8.46 4.73 8.01
C LEU A 17 -7.98 4.57 9.45
N CYS A 18 -8.02 5.65 10.22
CA CYS A 18 -7.64 5.60 11.64
C CYS A 18 -8.53 4.65 12.41
N SER A 19 -9.83 4.72 12.19
CA SER A 19 -10.80 3.85 12.85
C SER A 19 -10.55 2.39 12.53
N TRP A 20 -10.40 2.05 11.25
CA TRP A 20 -10.16 0.66 10.83
C TRP A 20 -8.88 0.12 11.44
N SER A 21 -7.81 0.89 11.35
CA SER A 21 -6.49 0.43 11.78
C SER A 21 -6.40 0.32 13.30
N ASN A 22 -6.88 1.33 14.01
CA ASN A 22 -6.78 1.35 15.47
C ASN A 22 -7.63 0.25 16.12
N GLU A 23 -8.77 -0.07 15.51
CA GLU A 23 -9.64 -1.14 16.00
C GLU A 23 -8.94 -2.51 15.92
N LEU A 24 -8.09 -2.71 14.92
CA LEU A 24 -7.37 -3.99 14.73
C LEU A 24 -6.05 -4.04 15.50
N GLY A 25 -5.57 -2.93 16.03
CA GLY A 25 -4.44 -2.90 16.95
C GLY A 25 -3.09 -2.58 16.34
N SER A 26 -2.08 -2.55 17.21
CA SER A 26 -0.74 -2.08 16.86
C SER A 26 -0.01 -3.01 15.87
N VAL A 27 -0.23 -4.32 15.98
CA VAL A 27 0.40 -5.28 15.06
C VAL A 27 -0.11 -5.09 13.63
N PHE A 28 -1.43 -4.89 13.50
CA PHE A 28 -2.02 -4.61 12.20
C PHE A 28 -1.45 -3.32 11.61
N GLN A 29 -1.35 -2.28 12.43
CA GLN A 29 -0.79 -1.00 11.98
C GLN A 29 0.63 -1.17 11.46
N GLU A 30 1.48 -1.89 12.19
CA GLU A 30 2.87 -2.11 11.80
C GLU A 30 2.95 -2.79 10.43
N GLN A 31 2.06 -3.73 10.15
CA GLN A 31 2.07 -4.46 8.88
C GLN A 31 1.85 -3.56 7.67
N TRP A 32 0.98 -2.55 7.77
CA TRP A 32 0.69 -1.72 6.61
C TRP A 32 1.36 -0.35 6.66
N MET A 33 1.57 0.20 7.85
CA MET A 33 2.14 1.54 8.01
C MET A 33 3.65 1.51 8.23
N GLY A 34 4.19 0.39 8.72
CA GLY A 34 5.59 0.29 9.12
C GLY A 34 5.80 0.72 10.56
N THR A 35 7.08 0.80 10.95
CA THR A 35 7.45 1.05 12.35
C THR A 35 7.71 2.52 12.67
N GLN A 36 7.75 3.38 11.64
CA GLN A 36 8.12 4.79 11.82
C GLN A 36 6.97 5.67 12.31
N VAL A 37 5.75 5.17 12.24
CA VAL A 37 4.56 5.90 12.69
C VAL A 37 4.00 5.20 13.92
N SER A 38 3.97 5.91 15.05
CA SER A 38 3.55 5.31 16.32
C SER A 38 2.05 4.98 16.35
N TYR A 39 1.72 3.98 17.13
CA TYR A 39 0.33 3.60 17.39
C TYR A 39 -0.20 4.45 18.56
N PRO A 40 -1.47 4.88 18.56
CA PRO A 40 -2.46 4.71 17.51
C PRO A 40 -2.30 5.75 16.39
N LEU A 41 -2.98 5.50 15.27
CA LEU A 41 -3.01 6.47 14.19
C LEU A 41 -3.93 7.63 14.53
N THR A 42 -3.53 8.82 14.13
CA THR A 42 -4.32 10.04 14.26
C THR A 42 -4.45 10.69 12.88
N TYR A 43 -5.40 11.62 12.78
CA TYR A 43 -5.57 12.39 11.55
C TYR A 43 -4.25 13.03 11.11
N GLU A 44 -3.57 13.68 12.02
CA GLU A 44 -2.33 14.41 11.71
C GLU A 44 -1.22 13.50 11.18
N LYS A 45 -1.14 12.29 11.71
CA LYS A 45 -0.11 11.33 11.27
C LYS A 45 -0.30 10.90 9.82
N ILE A 46 -1.55 10.70 9.40
CA ILE A 46 -1.85 10.33 8.02
C ILE A 46 -1.84 11.54 7.11
N GLU A 47 -2.41 12.66 7.56
CA GLU A 47 -2.53 13.88 6.77
C GLU A 47 -1.18 14.34 6.24
N LYS A 48 -0.13 14.25 7.02
CA LYS A 48 1.20 14.69 6.63
C LYS A 48 1.95 13.75 5.68
N LEU A 49 1.43 12.55 5.43
CA LEU A 49 2.04 11.63 4.47
C LEU A 49 1.87 12.20 3.05
N GLU A 50 2.97 12.28 2.33
CA GLU A 50 2.96 12.80 0.97
C GLU A 50 2.68 11.68 -0.04
N ASN A 51 2.16 12.06 -1.20
CA ASN A 51 1.94 11.12 -2.32
C ASN A 51 1.08 9.93 -1.94
N LYS A 52 0.04 10.18 -1.15
CA LYS A 52 -0.94 9.17 -0.80
C LYS A 52 -2.11 9.21 -1.78
N PHE A 53 -2.71 8.05 -2.01
CA PHE A 53 -3.79 7.89 -2.96
C PHE A 53 -4.95 7.16 -2.31
N SER A 54 -6.15 7.58 -2.66
CA SER A 54 -7.38 6.91 -2.26
C SER A 54 -7.71 5.79 -3.22
N ILE A 55 -8.25 4.71 -2.68
CA ILE A 55 -8.77 3.59 -3.46
C ILE A 55 -10.27 3.58 -3.27
N PHE A 56 -11.00 3.63 -4.39
CA PHE A 56 -12.46 3.58 -4.40
C PHE A 56 -12.93 2.34 -5.17
N ASN A 57 -14.01 1.74 -4.68
CA ASN A 57 -14.80 0.81 -5.46
C ASN A 57 -16.11 1.52 -5.77
N GLU A 58 -16.36 1.86 -7.03
CA GLU A 58 -17.43 2.76 -7.43
C GLU A 58 -17.28 4.08 -6.66
N GLU A 59 -18.28 4.46 -5.87
CA GLU A 59 -18.24 5.69 -5.07
C GLU A 59 -17.73 5.47 -3.64
N GLU A 60 -17.49 4.21 -3.26
CA GLU A 60 -17.12 3.88 -1.88
C GLU A 60 -15.61 3.91 -1.68
N PHE A 61 -15.16 4.67 -0.69
CA PHE A 61 -13.75 4.66 -0.27
C PHE A 61 -13.44 3.33 0.42
N ILE A 62 -12.46 2.60 -0.09
CA ILE A 62 -12.12 1.28 0.45
C ILE A 62 -10.67 1.15 0.92
N GLY A 63 -9.83 2.16 0.71
CA GLY A 63 -8.46 2.03 1.17
C GLY A 63 -7.52 3.10 0.67
N MET A 64 -6.25 2.91 0.98
CA MET A 64 -5.17 3.84 0.68
C MET A 64 -3.93 3.09 0.21
N ILE A 65 -3.15 3.76 -0.64
CA ILE A 65 -1.81 3.31 -1.02
C ILE A 65 -0.92 4.55 -1.21
N GLN A 66 0.38 4.40 -1.01
CA GLN A 66 1.30 5.54 -1.06
C GLN A 66 2.48 5.26 -1.99
N GLU A 67 2.91 6.29 -2.73
CA GLU A 67 4.24 6.32 -3.33
C GLU A 67 5.19 6.80 -2.25
N VAL A 68 5.84 5.85 -1.57
CA VAL A 68 6.64 6.12 -0.38
C VAL A 68 7.93 6.87 -0.71
N ARG A 69 8.58 6.46 -1.80
CA ARG A 69 9.81 7.09 -2.28
C ARG A 69 9.83 7.09 -3.80
N ILE A 70 10.33 8.16 -4.37
CA ILE A 70 10.58 8.26 -5.81
C ILE A 70 12.09 8.36 -5.96
N GLU A 71 12.70 7.34 -6.56
CA GLU A 71 14.14 7.18 -6.66
C GLU A 71 14.53 7.05 -8.13
N GLU A 72 14.90 8.16 -8.77
CA GLU A 72 15.21 8.20 -10.19
C GLU A 72 14.06 7.66 -11.03
N ASP A 73 14.21 6.46 -11.60
CA ASP A 73 13.20 5.81 -12.44
C ASP A 73 12.43 4.71 -11.72
N ASN A 74 12.57 4.60 -10.39
CA ASN A 74 11.87 3.63 -9.56
C ASN A 74 10.96 4.32 -8.56
N ILE A 75 9.73 3.83 -8.42
CA ILE A 75 8.82 4.27 -7.36
C ILE A 75 8.66 3.13 -6.36
N HIS A 76 8.97 3.40 -5.10
CA HIS A 76 8.73 2.46 -4.01
C HIS A 76 7.35 2.72 -3.44
N ILE A 77 6.46 1.74 -3.56
CA ILE A 77 5.10 1.84 -3.07
C ILE A 77 4.95 1.12 -1.74
N GLY A 78 3.97 1.52 -0.98
CA GLY A 78 3.70 0.90 0.30
C GLY A 78 2.52 1.54 0.99
N ARG A 79 2.41 1.28 2.29
CA ARG A 79 1.31 1.72 3.13
C ARG A 79 -0.03 1.47 2.45
N PHE A 80 -0.17 0.23 1.98
CA PHE A 80 -1.34 -0.26 1.30
C PHE A 80 -2.27 -0.93 2.30
N VAL A 81 -3.47 -0.41 2.41
CA VAL A 81 -4.48 -0.95 3.33
C VAL A 81 -5.85 -0.88 2.68
N LEU A 82 -6.65 -1.91 2.90
CA LEU A 82 -8.05 -1.92 2.52
C LEU A 82 -8.91 -1.98 3.77
N ASN A 83 -10.16 -1.50 3.65
CA ASN A 83 -11.17 -1.70 4.66
C ASN A 83 -11.20 -3.18 5.03
N PRO A 84 -11.00 -3.53 6.32
CA PRO A 84 -10.95 -4.95 6.73
C PRO A 84 -12.18 -5.76 6.32
N GLN A 85 -13.33 -5.13 6.16
CA GLN A 85 -14.55 -5.81 5.71
C GLN A 85 -14.58 -6.05 4.20
N LYS A 86 -13.62 -5.49 3.47
CA LYS A 86 -13.54 -5.63 2.00
C LYS A 86 -12.40 -6.56 1.56
N THR A 87 -11.74 -7.21 2.49
CA THR A 87 -10.66 -8.15 2.16
C THR A 87 -11.24 -9.49 1.69
N GLY A 88 -10.47 -10.22 0.91
CA GLY A 88 -10.90 -11.52 0.40
C GLY A 88 -11.89 -11.47 -0.76
N LEU A 89 -12.15 -10.28 -1.31
CA LEU A 89 -13.11 -10.08 -2.41
C LEU A 89 -12.43 -9.75 -3.74
N GLY A 90 -11.10 -9.79 -3.78
CA GLY A 90 -10.35 -9.46 -4.99
C GLY A 90 -10.05 -7.99 -5.18
N PHE A 91 -10.50 -7.12 -4.29
CA PHE A 91 -10.27 -5.67 -4.41
C PHE A 91 -8.79 -5.30 -4.31
N GLY A 92 -8.02 -6.02 -3.47
CA GLY A 92 -6.59 -5.76 -3.33
C GLY A 92 -5.83 -5.98 -4.62
N THR A 93 -6.12 -7.08 -5.30
CA THR A 93 -5.51 -7.40 -6.60
C THR A 93 -5.85 -6.34 -7.63
N GLU A 94 -7.12 -5.98 -7.74
CA GLU A 94 -7.56 -4.98 -8.72
C GLU A 94 -7.01 -3.59 -8.41
N ALA A 95 -6.96 -3.22 -7.14
CA ALA A 95 -6.40 -1.93 -6.73
C ALA A 95 -4.91 -1.83 -7.09
N LEU A 96 -4.14 -2.89 -6.83
CA LEU A 96 -2.73 -2.91 -7.18
C LEU A 96 -2.51 -2.86 -8.69
N LYS A 97 -3.29 -3.60 -9.47
CA LYS A 97 -3.21 -3.54 -10.93
C LYS A 97 -3.45 -2.12 -11.43
N GLU A 98 -4.51 -1.47 -10.94
CA GLU A 98 -4.83 -0.10 -11.32
C GLU A 98 -3.71 0.87 -10.93
N PHE A 99 -3.13 0.70 -9.74
CA PHE A 99 -2.06 1.58 -9.28
C PHE A 99 -0.77 1.37 -10.09
N ILE A 100 -0.43 0.14 -10.39
CA ILE A 100 0.73 -0.19 -11.23
C ILE A 100 0.56 0.45 -12.61
N ASP A 101 -0.61 0.30 -13.20
CA ASP A 101 -0.91 0.90 -14.51
C ASP A 101 -0.83 2.43 -14.45
N PHE A 102 -1.35 3.01 -13.37
CA PHE A 102 -1.27 4.46 -13.15
C PHE A 102 0.19 4.92 -13.10
N ILE A 103 1.03 4.24 -12.35
CA ILE A 103 2.45 4.61 -12.23
C ILE A 103 3.16 4.49 -13.57
N PHE A 104 2.93 3.40 -14.29
CA PHE A 104 3.62 3.15 -15.57
C PHE A 104 3.11 4.00 -16.74
N LYS A 105 2.06 4.81 -16.53
CA LYS A 105 1.72 5.85 -17.52
C LYS A 105 2.84 6.86 -17.68
N ASP A 106 3.59 7.11 -16.63
CA ASP A 106 4.80 7.93 -16.72
C ASP A 106 5.91 7.08 -17.37
N LYS A 107 6.27 7.44 -18.59
CA LYS A 107 7.26 6.70 -19.39
C LYS A 107 8.66 6.73 -18.79
N ASN A 108 8.93 7.68 -17.89
CA ASN A 108 10.24 7.78 -17.24
C ASN A 108 10.38 6.77 -16.10
N ILE A 109 9.28 6.18 -15.64
CA ILE A 109 9.33 5.17 -14.57
C ILE A 109 9.56 3.79 -15.20
N ARG A 110 10.64 3.13 -14.76
CA ARG A 110 11.07 1.84 -15.31
C ARG A 110 10.75 0.68 -14.39
N SER A 111 10.54 0.95 -13.11
CA SER A 111 10.29 -0.11 -12.14
C SER A 111 9.50 0.41 -10.94
N ILE A 112 8.88 -0.54 -10.26
CA ILE A 112 8.15 -0.31 -9.01
C ILE A 112 8.69 -1.31 -7.99
N SER A 113 8.96 -0.86 -6.77
CA SER A 113 9.38 -1.72 -5.69
C SER A 113 8.43 -1.61 -4.49
N LEU A 114 8.50 -2.60 -3.62
CA LEU A 114 7.74 -2.61 -2.36
C LEU A 114 8.48 -3.48 -1.34
N THR A 115 8.07 -3.34 -0.08
CA THR A 115 8.61 -4.15 1.01
C THR A 115 7.49 -5.03 1.56
N VAL A 116 7.78 -6.30 1.80
CA VAL A 116 6.82 -7.24 2.40
C VAL A 116 7.53 -8.10 3.44
N PHE A 117 6.90 -8.24 4.61
CA PHE A 117 7.41 -9.14 5.65
C PHE A 117 7.19 -10.60 5.25
N ASP A 118 8.15 -11.45 5.60
CA ASP A 118 8.07 -12.89 5.30
C ASP A 118 6.81 -13.53 5.89
N PHE A 119 6.40 -13.10 7.10
CA PHE A 119 5.20 -13.67 7.73
C PHE A 119 3.91 -13.28 7.01
N ASN A 120 3.92 -12.27 6.15
CA ASN A 120 2.75 -11.85 5.39
C ASN A 120 2.67 -12.64 4.08
N LYS A 121 2.38 -13.93 4.19
CA LYS A 121 2.39 -14.85 3.05
C LYS A 121 1.37 -14.50 1.97
N ASN A 122 0.18 -14.05 2.39
CA ASN A 122 -0.87 -13.70 1.44
C ASN A 122 -0.46 -12.50 0.57
N ALA A 123 0.15 -11.48 1.18
CA ALA A 123 0.61 -10.32 0.45
C ALA A 123 1.74 -10.70 -0.51
N LYS A 124 2.69 -11.51 -0.05
CA LYS A 124 3.80 -11.93 -0.90
C LYS A 124 3.31 -12.71 -2.12
N GLN A 125 2.34 -13.60 -1.93
CA GLN A 125 1.74 -14.35 -3.04
C GLN A 125 1.05 -13.42 -4.04
N LEU A 126 0.36 -12.41 -3.54
CA LEU A 126 -0.29 -11.42 -4.41
C LEU A 126 0.74 -10.69 -5.26
N TYR A 127 1.83 -10.25 -4.64
CA TYR A 127 2.89 -9.54 -5.37
C TYR A 127 3.58 -10.45 -6.38
N ASP A 128 3.84 -11.71 -6.03
CA ASP A 128 4.37 -12.69 -6.97
C ASP A 128 3.48 -12.83 -8.21
N LYS A 129 2.17 -12.93 -7.99
CA LYS A 129 1.19 -13.04 -9.09
C LYS A 129 1.20 -11.83 -10.00
N LEU A 130 1.48 -10.66 -9.47
CA LEU A 130 1.49 -9.43 -10.24
C LEU A 130 2.82 -9.15 -10.92
N GLY A 131 3.77 -10.08 -10.80
CA GLY A 131 5.04 -9.99 -11.51
C GLY A 131 6.18 -9.36 -10.73
N PHE A 132 6.01 -9.13 -9.42
CA PHE A 132 7.10 -8.71 -8.57
C PHE A 132 8.00 -9.89 -8.25
N VAL A 133 9.31 -9.65 -8.24
CA VAL A 133 10.29 -10.66 -7.86
C VAL A 133 11.15 -10.14 -6.71
N VAL A 134 11.67 -11.03 -5.89
CA VAL A 134 12.52 -10.65 -4.78
C VAL A 134 13.82 -10.06 -5.32
N ASP A 135 14.10 -8.82 -4.93
CA ASP A 135 15.32 -8.09 -5.31
C ASP A 135 16.31 -8.06 -4.16
N GLU A 136 15.83 -8.01 -2.92
CA GLU A 136 16.68 -7.93 -1.73
C GLU A 136 16.02 -8.64 -0.56
N VAL A 137 16.82 -9.32 0.25
CA VAL A 137 16.39 -10.00 1.47
C VAL A 137 17.00 -9.28 2.66
N ILE A 138 16.16 -8.85 3.60
CA ILE A 138 16.58 -8.16 4.81
C ILE A 138 16.20 -9.04 6.00
N GLU A 139 17.20 -9.59 6.70
CA GLU A 139 16.98 -10.59 7.74
C GLU A 139 16.64 -10.01 9.11
N THR A 140 17.14 -8.80 9.42
CA THR A 140 16.98 -8.22 10.75
C THR A 140 16.35 -6.84 10.68
N PRO A 141 15.56 -6.42 11.69
CA PRO A 141 15.16 -7.18 12.89
C PRO A 141 14.14 -8.27 12.61
N LYS A 142 13.42 -8.20 11.49
CA LYS A 142 12.46 -9.22 11.04
C LYS A 142 12.72 -9.50 9.57
N LEU A 143 12.59 -10.75 9.18
CA LEU A 143 12.78 -11.16 7.78
C LEU A 143 11.75 -10.48 6.91
N LYS A 144 12.22 -9.77 5.90
CA LYS A 144 11.39 -9.09 4.92
C LYS A 144 12.10 -9.06 3.58
N TYR A 145 11.32 -8.78 2.53
CA TYR A 145 11.83 -8.74 1.17
C TYR A 145 11.52 -7.39 0.55
N ILE A 146 12.46 -6.89 -0.23
CA ILE A 146 12.16 -5.84 -1.19
C ILE A 146 11.91 -6.55 -2.51
N MET A 147 10.72 -6.35 -3.06
CA MET A 147 10.31 -6.95 -4.32
C MET A 147 10.22 -5.87 -5.38
N LYS A 148 10.51 -6.23 -6.62
CA LYS A 148 10.57 -5.26 -7.71
C LYS A 148 9.88 -5.81 -8.95
N LYS A 149 9.16 -4.93 -9.63
CA LYS A 149 8.53 -5.21 -10.92
C LYS A 149 9.09 -4.23 -11.94
N HIS A 150 9.66 -4.76 -13.03
CA HIS A 150 10.13 -3.93 -14.12
C HIS A 150 9.03 -3.72 -15.16
N ARG A 151 9.12 -2.59 -15.83
CA ARG A 151 8.22 -2.26 -16.93
C ARG A 151 8.26 -3.32 -18.00
#